data_316d26985fff7519d4ccc7cc6e378bb0
#
_entry.id   316d26985fff7519d4ccc7cc6e378bb0
#
_cell.length_a   1.000
_cell.length_b   1.000
_cell.length_c   1.000
_cell.angle_alpha   90.00
_cell.angle_beta   90.00
_cell.angle_gamma   90.00
#
_symmetry.space_group_name_H-M   'P 1'
#
loop_
_entity.id
_entity.type
_entity.pdbx_description
1 polymer ?
#
loop_
_entity_poly.entity_id
_entity_poly.type
_entity_poly.pdbx_seq_one_letter_code
_entity_poly.pdbx_strand_id
1 'polypeptide(L)'
;MHLIIGGAFQGKTDWAKAQFSLDGGGIFECSEEADACLSALCVTHLERFALYCLQQGLEPAEVLEQRAEAWKNSVLICDDISCGVVPLEAETRAWREACGRMLNALSRRADTVTRIFCGLPQRLK
;
A
#
# COMPACT_ATOMS: atom_id res chain seq x y z
N MET A 1 11.67 -2.69 5.06
CA MET A 1 10.27 -2.32 4.88
C MET A 1 9.39 -3.57 5.02
N HIS A 2 8.25 -3.43 5.65
CA HIS A 2 7.28 -4.50 5.80
C HIS A 2 6.02 -4.13 5.04
N LEU A 3 5.57 -5.01 4.14
CA LEU A 3 4.39 -4.79 3.32
C LEU A 3 3.21 -5.61 3.85
N ILE A 4 2.07 -4.95 4.06
CA ILE A 4 0.84 -5.57 4.54
C ILE A 4 -0.25 -5.32 3.50
N ILE A 5 -0.86 -6.39 3.01
CA ILE A 5 -1.90 -6.34 1.99
C ILE A 5 -3.15 -7.07 2.45
N GLY A 6 -4.28 -6.74 1.88
CA GLY A 6 -5.55 -7.40 2.16
C GLY A 6 -6.72 -6.55 1.73
N GLY A 7 -7.90 -7.14 1.68
CA GLY A 7 -9.12 -6.42 1.35
C GLY A 7 -9.45 -5.32 2.36
N ALA A 8 -10.36 -4.43 1.99
CA ALA A 8 -10.86 -3.40 2.89
C ALA A 8 -11.49 -4.05 4.14
N PHE A 9 -11.36 -3.39 5.28
CA PHE A 9 -11.94 -3.81 6.56
C PHE A 9 -11.51 -5.19 7.06
N GLN A 10 -10.32 -5.66 6.67
CA GLN A 10 -9.79 -6.97 7.11
C GLN A 10 -8.89 -6.86 8.36
N GLY A 11 -8.74 -5.68 8.94
CA GLY A 11 -7.97 -5.49 10.18
C GLY A 11 -6.48 -5.26 9.98
N LYS A 12 -6.05 -4.82 8.79
CA LYS A 12 -4.63 -4.59 8.47
C LYS A 12 -3.96 -3.61 9.40
N THR A 13 -4.58 -2.45 9.60
CA THR A 13 -4.00 -1.38 10.43
C THR A 13 -3.91 -1.79 11.90
N ASP A 14 -4.96 -2.41 12.43
CA ASP A 14 -4.95 -2.89 13.81
C ASP A 14 -3.89 -3.96 14.04
N TRP A 15 -3.75 -4.89 13.10
CA TRP A 15 -2.71 -5.90 13.16
C TRP A 15 -1.31 -5.27 13.13
N ALA A 16 -1.10 -4.29 12.23
CA ALA A 16 0.18 -3.59 12.12
C ALA A 16 0.53 -2.82 13.39
N LYS A 17 -0.44 -2.14 13.99
CA LYS A 17 -0.25 -1.42 15.26
C LYS A 17 0.23 -2.35 16.36
N ALA A 18 -0.39 -3.51 16.49
CA ALA A 18 0.01 -4.50 17.50
C ALA A 18 1.37 -5.11 17.19
N GLN A 19 1.62 -5.50 15.93
CA GLN A 19 2.84 -6.20 15.53
C GLN A 19 4.09 -5.32 15.62
N PHE A 20 3.96 -4.03 15.25
CA PHE A 20 5.09 -3.10 15.15
C PHE A 20 5.06 -2.03 16.24
N SER A 21 4.20 -2.16 17.24
CA SER A 21 4.06 -1.21 18.35
C SER A 21 3.86 0.23 17.89
N LEU A 22 3.00 0.41 16.89
CA LEU A 22 2.73 1.72 16.31
C LEU A 22 1.66 2.46 17.11
N ASP A 23 1.88 3.76 17.29
CA ASP A 23 0.84 4.67 17.79
C ASP A 23 0.27 5.51 16.63
N GLY A 24 -0.80 6.26 16.90
CA GLY A 24 -1.45 7.07 15.88
C GLY A 24 -0.59 8.19 15.32
N GLY A 25 0.43 8.65 16.06
CA GLY A 25 1.32 9.73 15.63
C GLY A 25 2.32 9.33 14.57
N GLY A 26 2.60 8.03 14.42
CA GLY A 26 3.54 7.50 13.43
C GLY A 26 2.87 7.01 12.14
N ILE A 27 1.57 7.20 11.99
CA ILE A 27 0.79 6.67 10.86
C ILE A 27 0.38 7.81 9.93
N PHE A 28 0.73 7.69 8.66
CA PHE A 28 0.27 8.58 7.59
C PHE A 28 -0.78 7.84 6.74
N GLU A 29 -1.93 8.44 6.56
CA GLU A 29 -2.99 7.92 5.70
C GLU A 29 -2.95 8.59 4.34
N CYS A 30 -2.75 7.83 3.28
CA CYS A 30 -2.71 8.35 1.92
C CYS A 30 -4.08 8.83 1.45
N SER A 31 -4.07 9.83 0.58
CA SER A 31 -5.23 10.40 -0.08
C SER A 31 -5.00 10.43 -1.58
N GLU A 32 -6.07 10.39 -2.35
CA GLU A 32 -6.01 10.58 -3.81
C GLU A 32 -5.85 12.03 -4.22
N GLU A 33 -5.96 12.95 -3.27
CA GLU A 33 -5.95 14.40 -3.53
C GLU A 33 -4.58 15.05 -3.26
N ALA A 34 -3.69 14.36 -2.57
CA ALA A 34 -2.40 14.91 -2.16
C ALA A 34 -1.29 13.87 -2.17
N ASP A 35 -0.05 14.35 -2.27
CA ASP A 35 1.13 13.51 -2.20
C ASP A 35 1.27 12.88 -0.80
N ALA A 36 2.02 11.77 -0.73
CA ALA A 36 2.18 11.00 0.49
C ALA A 36 3.49 11.33 1.22
N CYS A 37 3.44 11.30 2.55
CA CYS A 37 4.62 11.31 3.40
C CYS A 37 5.14 9.87 3.56
N LEU A 38 6.01 9.44 2.65
CA LEU A 38 6.52 8.07 2.62
C LEU A 38 7.56 7.78 3.71
N SER A 39 8.03 8.80 4.40
CA SER A 39 8.98 8.65 5.51
C SER A 39 8.33 8.40 6.87
N ALA A 40 7.01 8.36 6.94
CA ALA A 40 6.29 7.99 8.16
C ALA A 40 6.62 6.56 8.59
N LEU A 41 6.50 6.26 9.87
CA LEU A 41 6.74 4.91 10.39
C LEU A 41 5.80 3.88 9.75
N CYS A 42 4.56 4.28 9.51
CA CYS A 42 3.56 3.48 8.83
C CYS A 42 2.82 4.34 7.81
N VAL A 43 2.66 3.83 6.61
CA VAL A 43 1.91 4.51 5.54
C VAL A 43 0.75 3.60 5.14
N THR A 44 -0.49 4.09 5.28
CA THR A 44 -1.69 3.31 4.98
C THR A 44 -2.36 3.78 3.70
N HIS A 45 -3.20 2.93 3.14
CA HIS A 45 -3.97 3.22 1.92
C HIS A 45 -3.10 3.58 0.72
N LEU A 46 -2.04 2.79 0.50
CA LEU A 46 -1.17 3.00 -0.66
C LEU A 46 -1.91 2.95 -1.99
N GLU A 47 -3.03 2.26 -2.07
CA GLU A 47 -3.88 2.26 -3.27
C GLU A 47 -4.38 3.66 -3.62
N ARG A 48 -4.61 4.51 -2.63
CA ARG A 48 -4.98 5.92 -2.87
C ARG A 48 -3.80 6.75 -3.37
N PHE A 49 -2.61 6.48 -2.88
CA PHE A 49 -1.39 7.08 -3.41
C PHE A 49 -1.18 6.71 -4.88
N ALA A 50 -1.46 5.46 -5.24
CA ALA A 50 -1.37 5.02 -6.63
C ALA A 50 -2.35 5.81 -7.52
N LEU A 51 -3.57 6.05 -7.05
CA LEU A 51 -4.55 6.85 -7.78
C LEU A 51 -4.09 8.30 -7.92
N TYR A 52 -3.55 8.88 -6.85
CA TYR A 52 -2.96 10.22 -6.90
C TYR A 52 -1.87 10.30 -7.98
N CYS A 53 -0.95 9.35 -8.03
CA CYS A 53 0.10 9.32 -9.04
C CYS A 53 -0.48 9.28 -10.46
N LEU A 54 -1.47 8.43 -10.71
CA LEU A 54 -2.09 8.34 -12.03
C LEU A 54 -2.76 9.64 -12.45
N GLN A 55 -3.42 10.33 -11.52
CA GLN A 55 -4.04 11.63 -11.78
C GLN A 55 -3.00 12.69 -12.13
N GLN A 56 -1.77 12.55 -11.66
CA GLN A 56 -0.63 13.41 -12.00
C GLN A 56 0.13 12.96 -13.25
N GLY A 57 -0.32 11.91 -13.92
CA GLY A 57 0.37 11.36 -15.08
C GLY A 57 1.64 10.57 -14.73
N LEU A 58 1.73 10.07 -13.50
CA LEU A 58 2.89 9.34 -12.99
C LEU A 58 2.58 7.85 -12.80
N GLU A 59 3.62 7.01 -12.95
CA GLU A 59 3.53 5.58 -12.64
C GLU A 59 3.87 5.36 -11.16
N PRO A 60 2.95 4.84 -10.33
CA PRO A 60 3.19 4.68 -8.89
C PRO A 60 4.42 3.85 -8.55
N ALA A 61 4.65 2.75 -9.28
CA ALA A 61 5.81 1.89 -9.05
C ALA A 61 7.13 2.64 -9.24
N GLU A 62 7.21 3.48 -10.27
CA GLU A 62 8.41 4.30 -10.54
C GLU A 62 8.61 5.37 -9.48
N VAL A 63 7.55 6.04 -9.06
CA VAL A 63 7.63 7.07 -8.00
C VAL A 63 8.13 6.46 -6.70
N LEU A 64 7.60 5.31 -6.30
CA LEU A 64 8.06 4.61 -5.10
C LEU A 64 9.52 4.18 -5.23
N GLU A 65 9.94 3.68 -6.39
CA GLU A 65 11.33 3.30 -6.63
C GLU A 65 12.27 4.48 -6.46
N GLN A 66 11.91 5.64 -7.02
CA GLN A 66 12.69 6.88 -6.89
C GLN A 66 12.78 7.38 -5.44
N ARG A 67 11.79 7.07 -4.61
CA ARG A 67 11.69 7.48 -3.21
C ARG A 67 12.04 6.36 -2.23
N ALA A 68 12.74 5.33 -2.67
CA ALA A 68 13.02 4.14 -1.85
C ALA A 68 13.67 4.46 -0.51
N GLU A 69 14.58 5.44 -0.45
CA GLU A 69 15.22 5.85 0.79
C GLU A 69 14.24 6.36 1.85
N ALA A 70 13.13 6.97 1.42
CA ALA A 70 12.14 7.51 2.35
C ALA A 70 11.39 6.39 3.10
N TRP A 71 11.02 5.32 2.41
CA TRP A 71 10.16 4.27 2.98
C TRP A 71 10.87 2.95 3.30
N LYS A 72 12.17 2.87 3.13
CA LYS A 72 12.92 1.60 3.31
C LYS A 72 12.76 0.95 4.70
N ASN A 73 12.45 1.74 5.72
CA ASN A 73 12.24 1.26 7.09
C ASN A 73 10.79 1.38 7.56
N SER A 74 9.87 1.67 6.66
CA SER A 74 8.46 1.89 6.99
C SER A 74 7.65 0.60 6.94
N VAL A 75 6.48 0.63 7.55
CA VAL A 75 5.43 -0.36 7.35
C VAL A 75 4.46 0.22 6.31
N LEU A 76 4.30 -0.47 5.19
CA LEU A 76 3.42 -0.03 4.10
C LEU A 76 2.18 -0.91 4.08
N ILE A 77 1.01 -0.29 4.08
CA ILE A 77 -0.28 -0.98 4.09
C ILE A 77 -1.07 -0.58 2.84
N CYS A 78 -1.54 -1.58 2.11
CA CYS A 78 -2.29 -1.38 0.88
C CYS A 78 -3.54 -2.25 0.87
N ASP A 79 -4.69 -1.65 0.55
CA ASP A 79 -5.89 -2.41 0.25
C ASP A 79 -5.72 -3.12 -1.08
N ASP A 80 -6.14 -4.39 -1.12
CA ASP A 80 -6.16 -5.16 -2.36
C ASP A 80 -7.40 -4.79 -3.15
N ILE A 81 -7.22 -3.94 -4.14
CA ILE A 81 -8.29 -3.52 -5.06
C ILE A 81 -8.39 -4.41 -6.30
N SER A 82 -7.55 -5.43 -6.39
CA SER A 82 -7.53 -6.35 -7.54
C SER A 82 -8.54 -7.49 -7.40
N CYS A 83 -9.18 -7.64 -6.23
CA CYS A 83 -10.19 -8.65 -5.97
C CYS A 83 -11.53 -8.28 -6.60
N GLY A 84 -12.25 -9.29 -7.09
CA GLY A 84 -13.61 -9.15 -7.60
C GLY A 84 -13.70 -9.01 -9.11
N VAL A 85 -14.84 -8.49 -9.59
CA VAL A 85 -15.15 -8.36 -11.01
C VAL A 85 -14.27 -7.32 -11.67
N VAL A 86 -13.82 -7.57 -12.90
CA VAL A 86 -13.04 -6.59 -13.67
C VAL A 86 -13.90 -5.35 -13.94
N PRO A 87 -13.44 -4.15 -13.55
CA PRO A 87 -14.19 -2.91 -13.76
C PRO A 87 -14.36 -2.60 -15.25
N LEU A 88 -15.51 -2.06 -15.60
CA LEU A 88 -15.79 -1.61 -16.97
C LEU A 88 -15.13 -0.28 -17.31
N GLU A 89 -14.94 0.57 -16.31
CA GLU A 89 -14.35 1.90 -16.50
C GLU A 89 -12.84 1.81 -16.71
N ALA A 90 -12.36 2.47 -17.78
CA ALA A 90 -10.95 2.45 -18.16
C ALA A 90 -10.03 2.99 -17.06
N GLU A 91 -10.44 4.07 -16.37
CA GLU A 91 -9.65 4.67 -15.29
C GLU A 91 -9.51 3.73 -14.11
N THR A 92 -10.58 3.03 -13.73
CA THR A 92 -10.55 2.06 -12.64
C THR A 92 -9.69 0.85 -12.99
N ARG A 93 -9.74 0.39 -14.24
CA ARG A 93 -8.85 -0.68 -14.71
C ARG A 93 -7.38 -0.25 -14.67
N ALA A 94 -7.08 0.96 -15.13
CA ALA A 94 -5.72 1.50 -15.09
C ALA A 94 -5.19 1.60 -13.65
N TRP A 95 -6.02 2.05 -12.73
CA TRP A 95 -5.69 2.11 -11.31
C TRP A 95 -5.39 0.72 -10.73
N ARG A 96 -6.26 -0.24 -11.00
CA ARG A 96 -6.10 -1.63 -10.55
C ARG A 96 -4.81 -2.24 -11.08
N GLU A 97 -4.50 -2.05 -12.35
CA GLU A 97 -3.27 -2.54 -12.97
C GLU A 97 -2.02 -1.85 -12.39
N ALA A 98 -2.08 -0.53 -12.18
CA ALA A 98 -0.99 0.22 -11.59
C ALA A 98 -0.71 -0.23 -10.14
N CYS A 99 -1.75 -0.48 -9.35
CA CYS A 99 -1.61 -1.05 -8.00
C CYS A 99 -0.95 -2.42 -8.04
N GLY A 100 -1.33 -3.26 -8.99
CA GLY A 100 -0.70 -4.58 -9.17
C GLY A 100 0.80 -4.46 -9.44
N ARG A 101 1.19 -3.57 -10.35
CA ARG A 101 2.62 -3.33 -10.64
C ARG A 101 3.36 -2.77 -9.42
N MET A 102 2.73 -1.85 -8.72
CA MET A 102 3.29 -1.26 -7.49
C MET A 102 3.52 -2.33 -6.42
N LEU A 103 2.54 -3.15 -6.14
CA LEU A 103 2.66 -4.22 -5.15
C LEU A 103 3.72 -5.25 -5.54
N ASN A 104 3.83 -5.60 -6.83
CA ASN A 104 4.88 -6.50 -7.30
C ASN A 104 6.27 -5.90 -7.06
N ALA A 105 6.46 -4.63 -7.33
CA ALA A 105 7.73 -3.95 -7.10
C ALA A 105 8.07 -3.87 -5.61
N LEU A 106 7.12 -3.50 -4.77
CA LEU A 106 7.30 -3.41 -3.32
C LEU A 106 7.58 -4.76 -2.69
N SER A 107 6.88 -5.81 -3.13
CA SER A 107 7.08 -7.16 -2.60
C SER A 107 8.50 -7.67 -2.81
N ARG A 108 9.11 -7.34 -3.93
CA ARG A 108 10.51 -7.72 -4.20
C ARG A 108 11.50 -7.05 -3.24
N ARG A 109 11.21 -5.81 -2.82
CA ARG A 109 12.07 -5.04 -1.90
C ARG A 109 11.75 -5.28 -0.43
N ALA A 110 10.56 -5.77 -0.11
CA ALA A 110 10.12 -5.93 1.27
C ALA A 110 10.93 -6.98 2.02
N ASP A 111 11.20 -6.73 3.29
CA ASP A 111 11.74 -7.73 4.22
C ASP A 111 10.69 -8.79 4.52
N THR A 112 9.44 -8.36 4.71
CA THR A 112 8.30 -9.26 4.89
C THR A 112 7.11 -8.79 4.08
N VAL A 113 6.30 -9.74 3.63
CA VAL A 113 5.00 -9.49 3.00
C VAL A 113 3.95 -10.33 3.73
N THR A 114 2.95 -9.67 4.30
CA THR A 114 1.89 -10.33 5.07
C THR A 114 0.54 -9.96 4.49
N ARG A 115 -0.29 -10.97 4.25
CA ARG A 115 -1.69 -10.79 3.89
C ARG A 115 -2.55 -10.90 5.14
N ILE A 116 -3.49 -9.97 5.31
CA ILE A 116 -4.48 -10.02 6.40
C ILE A 116 -5.84 -10.39 5.83
N PHE A 117 -6.43 -11.44 6.38
CA PHE A 117 -7.76 -11.90 6.04
C PHE A 117 -8.54 -12.18 7.33
N CYS A 118 -9.66 -11.50 7.51
CA CYS A 118 -10.47 -11.60 8.75
C CYS A 118 -9.65 -11.37 10.03
N GLY A 119 -8.73 -10.42 10.01
CA GLY A 119 -7.84 -10.13 11.14
C GLY A 119 -6.70 -11.11 11.35
N LEU A 120 -6.60 -12.15 10.52
CA LEU A 120 -5.58 -13.20 10.65
C LEU A 120 -4.43 -12.99 9.66
N PRO A 121 -3.17 -13.08 10.12
CA PRO A 121 -2.03 -12.90 9.23
C PRO A 121 -1.69 -14.19 8.47
N GLN A 122 -1.36 -14.02 7.19
CA GLN A 122 -0.77 -15.05 6.36
C GLN A 122 0.54 -14.50 5.80
N ARG A 123 1.66 -15.06 6.19
CA ARG A 123 2.96 -14.61 5.72
C ARG A 123 3.24 -15.16 4.33
N LEU A 124 3.54 -14.26 3.36
CA LEU A 124 3.86 -14.60 1.99
C LEU A 124 5.37 -14.53 1.72
N LYS A 125 6.04 -13.69 2.49
CA LYS A 125 7.50 -13.55 2.37
C LYS A 125 8.16 -13.34 3.71
#